data_cd186d0a4b0f7a7f5bda7b92851d22ad
#
_entry.id   cd186d0a4b0f7a7f5bda7b92851d22ad
#
_cell.length_a   1.000
_cell.length_b   1.000
_cell.length_c   1.000
_cell.angle_alpha   90.00
_cell.angle_beta   90.00
_cell.angle_gamma   90.00
#
_symmetry.space_group_name_H-M   'P 1'
#
loop_
_entity.id
_entity.type
_entity.pdbx_description
1 polymer ?
#
loop_
_entity_poly.entity_id
_entity_poly.type
_entity_poly.pdbx_seq_one_letter_code
_entity_poly.pdbx_strand_id
1 'polypeptide(L)'
;MKTLQYLKYSVTAILLTSGLFSCDDALPRIEELPNPDVNFTYSVTDASYQLDYYVGATVQFVSTSAASGTCTWDFGDGSSATGTSVTHKYNTAGTYQVKLTVEGSGFKQAPVMISDIRPILSIQPIPGGICEVVTTAIGFNIELPNPEGLQEEYTWSFPEGTMNEAGTPLSTFAGKNPGKIRFSNVGSQRVRLQVKLGGRTLEEGALNVQVAYNQAVPTLYYAVKTGNLMALKLASSAPAGMTIFPFDLGVKSGQKPLNILFNDTSLYVLDAGRQFTYVNDVDGNMADGRISVVSRSGSKVETMLTNTAGAFTDPFYGYIEGNRLFFADRNTGICQIGLNERNRSLTRADFPYYVQNATLGYYGQGLSFGAMNAGFGKINNVWYWCKTFNGNGIFRFTDSDILKDPITGNGVLPASGVVLEGMSPKSFVWDAKNQVIYFSVYDTGYEGVYRCSIAQLEAIKSRNDLAPYKLKLANGKTVTPVTEAGKGEGSPGEFIGICQMALDETDGSVYFGLRSADATVKSGLMRYNPAKGFIEHVIEGIEVYGVAVNKAKSKLF
;
A
#
# COMPACT_ATOMS: atom_id res chain seq x y z
N MET A 1 -3.19 44.03 -2.58
CA MET A 1 -2.40 44.55 -1.41
C MET A 1 -2.77 43.75 -0.18
N LYS A 2 -1.96 42.75 0.15
CA LYS A 2 -1.71 42.17 1.48
C LYS A 2 -0.76 41.00 1.26
N THR A 3 0.41 41.29 1.42
CA THR A 3 1.67 40.84 1.95
C THR A 3 1.74 39.38 2.35
N LEU A 4 2.56 38.61 1.62
CA LEU A 4 3.20 37.37 2.04
C LEU A 4 4.06 37.65 3.27
N GLN A 5 3.84 36.96 4.36
CA GLN A 5 4.78 36.88 5.47
C GLN A 5 5.65 35.65 5.31
N TYR A 6 6.88 35.91 4.86
CA TYR A 6 7.98 34.97 5.04
C TYR A 6 8.38 34.99 6.51
N LEU A 7 8.38 33.83 7.15
CA LEU A 7 8.97 33.67 8.46
C LEU A 7 10.50 33.70 8.31
N LYS A 8 11.10 34.90 8.46
CA LYS A 8 12.53 35.05 8.63
C LYS A 8 12.85 34.72 10.08
N TYR A 9 13.73 33.76 10.28
CA TYR A 9 14.41 33.63 11.55
C TYR A 9 15.27 34.88 11.76
N SER A 10 14.79 35.80 12.60
CA SER A 10 15.55 36.93 13.04
C SER A 10 16.52 36.49 14.13
N VAL A 11 17.79 36.48 13.80
CA VAL A 11 18.85 36.52 14.81
C VAL A 11 18.80 37.89 15.47
N THR A 12 18.21 37.96 16.64
CA THR A 12 18.24 39.18 17.47
C THR A 12 19.60 39.25 18.10
N ALA A 13 20.45 40.12 17.57
CA ALA A 13 21.67 40.56 18.26
C ALA A 13 21.29 41.42 19.44
N ILE A 14 21.35 40.89 20.65
CA ILE A 14 21.29 41.67 21.88
C ILE A 14 22.74 42.08 22.22
N LEU A 15 23.03 43.36 21.99
CA LEU A 15 24.20 44.00 22.57
C LEU A 15 23.90 44.26 24.05
N LEU A 16 24.52 43.55 24.95
CA LEU A 16 24.52 43.83 26.36
C LEU A 16 25.95 44.02 26.87
N THR A 17 26.12 45.09 27.55
CA THR A 17 27.31 45.63 28.18
C THR A 17 27.98 44.68 29.17
N SER A 18 29.31 44.61 29.05
CA SER A 18 30.33 44.34 30.07
C SER A 18 29.96 43.48 31.28
N GLY A 19 30.27 42.21 31.18
CA GLY A 19 30.52 41.32 32.29
C GLY A 19 31.43 40.22 31.81
N LEU A 20 32.67 40.17 32.30
CA LEU A 20 33.65 39.11 32.01
C LEU A 20 33.16 37.79 32.57
N PHE A 21 32.39 37.03 31.75
CA PHE A 21 32.27 35.59 31.87
C PHE A 21 32.77 35.02 30.55
N SER A 22 33.79 34.20 30.65
CA SER A 22 34.25 33.33 29.57
C SER A 22 33.11 32.38 29.22
N CYS A 23 32.25 32.77 28.27
CA CYS A 23 31.36 31.84 27.57
C CYS A 23 32.16 31.25 26.41
N ASP A 24 32.63 30.05 26.60
CA ASP A 24 33.04 29.16 25.54
C ASP A 24 31.78 28.62 24.82
N ASP A 25 30.88 29.52 24.43
CA ASP A 25 29.80 29.21 23.47
C ASP A 25 30.40 29.30 22.06
N ALA A 26 31.18 28.29 21.74
CA ALA A 26 31.63 28.09 20.36
C ALA A 26 30.39 28.00 19.46
N LEU A 27 30.35 28.80 18.40
CA LEU A 27 29.35 28.63 17.35
C LEU A 27 29.35 27.15 16.92
N PRO A 28 28.17 26.56 16.71
CA PRO A 28 28.10 25.17 16.28
C PRO A 28 28.97 24.96 15.04
N ARG A 29 29.73 23.90 15.03
CA ARG A 29 30.53 23.53 13.85
C ARG A 29 29.60 23.29 12.68
N ILE A 30 30.09 23.46 11.47
CA ILE A 30 29.28 23.28 10.26
C ILE A 30 28.67 21.86 10.21
N GLU A 31 29.39 20.87 10.74
CA GLU A 31 28.95 19.48 10.84
C GLU A 31 27.80 19.27 11.83
N GLU A 32 27.52 20.23 12.68
CA GLU A 32 26.42 20.24 13.64
C GLU A 32 25.16 20.90 13.07
N LEU A 33 25.19 21.35 11.82
CA LEU A 33 24.09 22.02 11.14
C LEU A 33 23.46 21.10 10.07
N PRO A 34 22.14 21.04 9.98
CA PRO A 34 21.46 20.37 8.88
C PRO A 34 21.80 21.02 7.54
N ASN A 35 22.07 20.20 6.51
CA ASN A 35 22.38 20.69 5.17
C ASN A 35 21.57 19.93 4.13
N PRO A 36 20.75 20.60 3.28
CA PRO A 36 19.94 19.96 2.24
C PRO A 36 20.79 19.29 1.15
N ASP A 37 22.06 19.67 0.98
CA ASP A 37 22.96 19.06 0.01
C ASP A 37 23.62 17.78 0.53
N VAL A 38 23.44 17.46 1.83
CA VAL A 38 23.86 16.18 2.42
C VAL A 38 22.69 15.23 2.33
N ASN A 39 22.85 14.13 1.61
CA ASN A 39 21.80 13.13 1.39
C ASN A 39 22.34 11.71 1.43
N PHE A 40 21.47 10.76 1.70
CA PHE A 40 21.81 9.34 1.67
C PHE A 40 20.60 8.48 1.27
N THR A 41 20.92 7.29 0.80
CA THR A 41 19.97 6.21 0.54
C THR A 41 20.30 5.01 1.40
N TYR A 42 19.32 4.12 1.59
CA TYR A 42 19.56 2.83 2.23
C TYR A 42 18.71 1.73 1.58
N SER A 43 19.24 0.51 1.63
CA SER A 43 18.57 -0.67 1.07
C SER A 43 18.99 -1.92 1.85
N VAL A 44 18.12 -2.94 1.85
CA VAL A 44 18.50 -4.26 2.38
C VAL A 44 19.24 -5.05 1.33
N THR A 45 20.38 -5.66 1.71
CA THR A 45 21.21 -6.48 0.81
C THR A 45 20.93 -7.98 0.95
N ASP A 46 20.23 -8.39 1.98
CA ASP A 46 19.92 -9.78 2.24
C ASP A 46 18.77 -10.29 1.35
N ALA A 47 18.62 -11.61 1.30
CA ALA A 47 17.56 -12.25 0.52
C ALA A 47 16.16 -11.76 0.94
N SER A 48 15.26 -11.70 -0.02
CA SER A 48 13.91 -11.17 0.13
C SER A 48 13.14 -11.82 1.28
N TYR A 49 12.77 -11.01 2.23
CA TYR A 49 11.73 -11.27 3.21
C TYR A 49 10.59 -10.29 2.95
N GLN A 50 9.38 -10.60 3.36
CA GLN A 50 8.22 -9.76 3.08
C GLN A 50 8.19 -8.41 3.84
N LEU A 51 9.15 -8.19 4.73
CA LEU A 51 9.44 -6.89 5.32
C LEU A 51 10.73 -6.34 4.70
N ASP A 52 10.70 -5.10 4.27
CA ASP A 52 11.86 -4.48 3.62
C ASP A 52 13.03 -4.30 4.58
N TYR A 53 12.74 -3.91 5.84
CA TYR A 53 13.75 -3.65 6.88
C TYR A 53 13.36 -4.39 8.15
N TYR A 54 14.18 -5.32 8.59
CA TYR A 54 13.89 -6.20 9.72
C TYR A 54 15.12 -6.44 10.59
N VAL A 55 14.88 -6.88 11.82
CA VAL A 55 15.94 -7.20 12.79
C VAL A 55 16.90 -8.25 12.24
N GLY A 56 18.19 -7.95 12.27
CA GLY A 56 19.26 -8.82 11.75
C GLY A 56 19.53 -8.68 10.25
N ALA A 57 18.69 -7.96 9.48
CA ALA A 57 18.96 -7.69 8.08
C ALA A 57 20.18 -6.78 7.91
N THR A 58 20.96 -7.02 6.87
CA THR A 58 22.09 -6.16 6.49
C THR A 58 21.55 -4.98 5.71
N VAL A 59 21.53 -3.80 6.34
CA VAL A 59 21.15 -2.55 5.70
C VAL A 59 22.39 -1.86 5.18
N GLN A 60 22.44 -1.62 3.88
CA GLN A 60 23.46 -0.81 3.24
C GLN A 60 23.02 0.66 3.23
N PHE A 61 23.87 1.54 3.69
CA PHE A 61 23.70 2.99 3.64
C PHE A 61 24.72 3.58 2.67
N VAL A 62 24.28 4.43 1.77
CA VAL A 62 25.12 5.06 0.74
C VAL A 62 24.89 6.56 0.76
N SER A 63 25.97 7.33 0.94
CA SER A 63 25.92 8.78 0.77
C SER A 63 25.67 9.12 -0.70
N THR A 64 24.65 9.93 -0.94
CA THR A 64 24.34 10.51 -2.26
C THR A 64 24.60 12.02 -2.27
N SER A 65 25.34 12.50 -1.26
CA SER A 65 25.68 13.90 -1.09
C SER A 65 26.51 14.42 -2.25
N ALA A 66 26.21 15.61 -2.74
CA ALA A 66 27.06 16.33 -3.69
C ALA A 66 28.32 16.91 -3.03
N ALA A 67 28.31 17.01 -1.69
CA ALA A 67 29.41 17.53 -0.90
C ALA A 67 30.57 16.52 -0.80
N SER A 68 31.78 17.01 -0.89
CA SER A 68 33.02 16.23 -0.68
C SER A 68 33.50 16.37 0.77
N GLY A 69 33.77 15.26 1.43
CA GLY A 69 34.24 15.22 2.80
C GLY A 69 34.16 13.81 3.38
N THR A 70 34.76 13.62 4.55
CA THR A 70 34.64 12.35 5.27
C THR A 70 33.20 12.14 5.72
N CYS A 71 32.58 11.03 5.29
CA CYS A 71 31.24 10.64 5.70
C CYS A 71 31.30 9.86 7.02
N THR A 72 30.60 10.34 8.03
CA THR A 72 30.45 9.67 9.33
C THR A 72 28.97 9.41 9.59
N TRP A 73 28.68 8.17 9.96
CA TRP A 73 27.32 7.70 10.23
C TRP A 73 27.12 7.46 11.72
N ASP A 74 25.98 7.89 12.21
CA ASP A 74 25.40 7.47 13.48
C ASP A 74 24.09 6.76 13.16
N PHE A 75 23.97 5.49 13.53
CA PHE A 75 22.81 4.67 13.17
C PHE A 75 21.62 4.82 14.14
N GLY A 76 21.76 5.64 15.18
CA GLY A 76 20.70 5.91 16.15
C GLY A 76 20.50 4.81 17.18
N ASP A 77 21.34 3.78 17.19
CA ASP A 77 21.35 2.67 18.17
C ASP A 77 22.62 2.69 19.05
N GLY A 78 23.39 3.78 18.95
CA GLY A 78 24.66 3.94 19.66
C GLY A 78 25.88 3.45 18.88
N SER A 79 25.70 2.89 17.69
CA SER A 79 26.79 2.48 16.80
C SER A 79 27.03 3.52 15.72
N SER A 80 28.25 3.51 15.15
CA SER A 80 28.68 4.44 14.12
C SER A 80 29.61 3.78 13.12
N ALA A 81 29.75 4.39 11.94
CA ALA A 81 30.68 3.96 10.90
C ALA A 81 31.20 5.15 10.10
N THR A 82 32.28 4.93 9.32
CA THR A 82 32.86 5.95 8.44
C THR A 82 33.00 5.37 7.04
N GLY A 83 32.63 6.15 6.03
CA GLY A 83 32.74 5.77 4.61
C GLY A 83 31.55 6.27 3.80
N THR A 84 31.71 6.35 2.48
CA THR A 84 30.63 6.75 1.56
C THR A 84 29.57 5.67 1.38
N SER A 85 29.93 4.41 1.64
CA SER A 85 29.01 3.27 1.66
C SER A 85 29.37 2.39 2.84
N VAL A 86 28.41 2.10 3.69
CA VAL A 86 28.57 1.31 4.91
C VAL A 86 27.40 0.35 5.07
N THR A 87 27.59 -0.70 5.86
CA THR A 87 26.52 -1.63 6.21
C THR A 87 26.31 -1.63 7.70
N HIS A 88 25.07 -1.84 8.12
CA HIS A 88 24.70 -1.95 9.52
C HIS A 88 23.60 -2.97 9.73
N LYS A 89 23.54 -3.58 10.93
CA LYS A 89 22.49 -4.50 11.37
C LYS A 89 21.91 -4.02 12.68
N TYR A 90 20.60 -3.89 12.72
CA TYR A 90 19.88 -3.56 13.95
C TYR A 90 19.46 -4.85 14.69
N ASN A 91 19.72 -4.91 15.98
CA ASN A 91 19.41 -6.08 16.80
C ASN A 91 18.02 -6.03 17.45
N THR A 92 17.36 -4.90 17.41
CA THR A 92 16.00 -4.70 17.95
C THR A 92 15.13 -3.95 16.95
N ALA A 93 13.82 -4.21 17.01
CA ALA A 93 12.86 -3.45 16.22
C ALA A 93 12.66 -2.06 16.80
N GLY A 94 12.42 -1.09 15.94
CA GLY A 94 12.24 0.30 16.35
C GLY A 94 12.40 1.27 15.20
N THR A 95 12.24 2.54 15.49
CA THR A 95 12.55 3.62 14.56
C THR A 95 13.84 4.29 15.00
N TYR A 96 14.85 4.20 14.19
CA TYR A 96 16.18 4.73 14.45
C TYR A 96 16.39 6.02 13.66
N GLN A 97 16.89 7.05 14.33
CA GLN A 97 17.24 8.32 13.68
C GLN A 97 18.66 8.25 13.15
N VAL A 98 18.79 7.81 11.89
CA VAL A 98 20.10 7.68 11.25
C VAL A 98 20.59 9.06 10.81
N LYS A 99 21.83 9.40 11.18
CA LYS A 99 22.47 10.67 10.85
C LYS A 99 23.72 10.42 10.02
N LEU A 100 23.77 11.02 8.84
CA LEU A 100 24.97 11.17 8.03
C LEU A 100 25.55 12.55 8.27
N THR A 101 26.80 12.63 8.69
CA THR A 101 27.57 13.88 8.76
C THR A 101 28.65 13.85 7.70
N VAL A 102 28.75 14.91 6.90
CA VAL A 102 29.82 15.10 5.92
C VAL A 102 30.70 16.24 6.43
N GLU A 103 31.99 15.91 6.64
CA GLU A 103 32.99 16.83 7.15
C GLU A 103 33.05 18.12 6.31
N GLY A 104 33.01 19.26 6.96
CA GLY A 104 33.01 20.58 6.31
C GLY A 104 31.70 20.97 5.63
N SER A 105 30.64 20.15 5.70
CA SER A 105 29.40 20.38 4.95
C SER A 105 28.14 20.38 5.81
N GLY A 106 28.07 19.61 6.91
CA GLY A 106 26.88 19.50 7.75
C GLY A 106 26.31 18.08 7.81
N PHE A 107 25.04 17.94 8.14
CA PHE A 107 24.43 16.62 8.29
C PHE A 107 23.04 16.48 7.67
N LYS A 108 22.66 15.25 7.43
CA LYS A 108 21.28 14.79 7.19
C LYS A 108 20.89 13.76 8.23
N GLN A 109 19.68 13.87 8.75
CA GLN A 109 19.09 12.87 9.64
C GLN A 109 17.76 12.37 9.05
N ALA A 110 17.53 11.07 9.12
CA ALA A 110 16.29 10.46 8.65
C ALA A 110 15.92 9.24 9.51
N PRO A 111 14.60 8.98 9.73
CA PRO A 111 14.17 7.80 10.45
C PRO A 111 14.28 6.55 9.57
N VAL A 112 14.79 5.49 10.15
CA VAL A 112 14.82 4.14 9.58
C VAL A 112 14.01 3.23 10.48
N MET A 113 12.90 2.70 9.96
CA MET A 113 12.02 1.80 10.71
C MET A 113 12.46 0.36 10.49
N ILE A 114 12.86 -0.30 11.58
CA ILE A 114 13.23 -1.72 11.60
C ILE A 114 12.07 -2.51 12.22
N SER A 115 11.48 -3.39 11.45
CA SER A 115 10.42 -4.27 11.90
C SER A 115 10.97 -5.47 12.66
N ASP A 116 10.24 -6.00 13.62
CA ASP A 116 10.59 -7.30 14.20
C ASP A 116 10.34 -8.41 13.18
N ILE A 117 11.15 -9.47 13.26
CA ILE A 117 10.95 -10.66 12.44
C ILE A 117 9.95 -11.59 13.11
N ARG A 118 9.12 -12.21 12.28
CA ARG A 118 8.24 -13.30 12.71
C ARG A 118 8.20 -14.37 11.62
N PRO A 119 7.93 -15.64 11.95
CA PRO A 119 7.74 -16.64 10.92
C PRO A 119 6.50 -16.31 10.10
N ILE A 120 6.65 -16.31 8.78
CA ILE A 120 5.55 -16.15 7.83
C ILE A 120 5.19 -17.53 7.32
N LEU A 121 3.93 -17.89 7.50
CA LEU A 121 3.41 -19.20 7.13
C LEU A 121 2.64 -19.12 5.82
N SER A 122 2.84 -20.09 4.95
CA SER A 122 1.97 -20.35 3.82
C SER A 122 1.71 -21.86 3.71
N ILE A 123 0.61 -22.22 3.05
CA ILE A 123 0.36 -23.62 2.73
C ILE A 123 1.14 -24.03 1.47
N GLN A 124 1.62 -25.26 1.46
CA GLN A 124 2.15 -25.85 0.25
C GLN A 124 1.04 -26.02 -0.79
N PRO A 125 1.36 -25.96 -2.10
CA PRO A 125 0.35 -26.11 -3.15
C PRO A 125 -0.51 -27.37 -2.95
N ILE A 126 -1.82 -27.19 -2.95
CA ILE A 126 -2.78 -28.26 -2.82
C ILE A 126 -3.23 -28.67 -4.23
N PRO A 127 -3.17 -29.95 -4.62
CA PRO A 127 -3.77 -30.41 -5.87
C PRO A 127 -5.25 -30.03 -5.92
N GLY A 128 -5.66 -29.28 -6.97
CA GLY A 128 -7.02 -28.74 -7.07
C GLY A 128 -7.30 -27.48 -6.25
N GLY A 129 -6.32 -27.00 -5.47
CA GLY A 129 -6.39 -25.70 -4.80
C GLY A 129 -7.34 -25.62 -3.60
N ILE A 130 -7.87 -26.75 -3.10
CA ILE A 130 -8.92 -26.77 -2.08
C ILE A 130 -8.49 -27.61 -0.88
N CYS A 131 -8.54 -27.05 0.32
CA CYS A 131 -8.46 -27.80 1.55
C CYS A 131 -9.86 -28.31 1.91
N GLU A 132 -10.13 -29.57 1.65
CA GLU A 132 -11.40 -30.20 2.01
C GLU A 132 -11.26 -30.89 3.37
N VAL A 133 -12.31 -30.79 4.15
CA VAL A 133 -12.39 -31.43 5.47
C VAL A 133 -12.07 -32.93 5.39
N VAL A 134 -11.22 -33.41 6.28
CA VAL A 134 -10.78 -34.82 6.44
C VAL A 134 -9.94 -35.36 5.27
N THR A 135 -10.22 -34.96 4.05
CA THR A 135 -9.63 -35.59 2.83
C THR A 135 -8.33 -34.93 2.41
N THR A 136 -8.21 -33.61 2.52
CA THR A 136 -7.01 -32.91 2.05
C THR A 136 -5.94 -32.86 3.14
N ALA A 137 -4.77 -33.42 2.82
CA ALA A 137 -3.58 -33.29 3.65
C ALA A 137 -2.75 -32.09 3.16
N ILE A 138 -2.48 -31.14 4.04
CA ILE A 138 -1.73 -29.91 3.74
C ILE A 138 -0.40 -29.88 4.48
N GLY A 139 0.64 -29.39 3.81
CA GLY A 139 1.92 -29.03 4.41
C GLY A 139 2.09 -27.53 4.46
N PHE A 140 3.11 -27.08 5.16
CA PHE A 140 3.41 -25.67 5.36
C PHE A 140 4.78 -25.30 4.81
N ASN A 141 4.90 -24.05 4.37
CA ASN A 141 6.17 -23.38 4.18
C ASN A 141 6.34 -22.32 5.27
N ILE A 142 7.58 -22.16 5.71
CA ILE A 142 7.98 -21.14 6.67
C ILE A 142 8.96 -20.23 5.98
N GLU A 143 8.66 -18.94 5.94
CA GLU A 143 9.62 -17.90 5.60
C GLU A 143 10.06 -17.22 6.89
N LEU A 144 11.35 -17.33 7.19
CA LEU A 144 11.97 -16.76 8.38
C LEU A 144 13.41 -16.37 8.05
N PRO A 145 13.78 -15.09 8.07
CA PRO A 145 15.15 -14.67 7.88
C PRO A 145 16.01 -15.10 9.07
N ASN A 146 17.15 -15.70 8.75
CA ASN A 146 18.17 -16.09 9.74
C ASN A 146 19.57 -15.84 9.13
N PRO A 147 19.93 -14.57 8.83
CA PRO A 147 21.17 -14.25 8.16
C PRO A 147 22.42 -14.59 8.99
N GLU A 148 22.28 -14.71 10.30
CA GLU A 148 23.39 -15.04 11.21
C GLU A 148 23.52 -16.55 11.50
N GLY A 149 22.62 -17.37 10.95
CA GLY A 149 22.65 -18.82 11.17
C GLY A 149 22.42 -19.23 12.63
N LEU A 150 21.62 -18.46 13.37
CA LEU A 150 21.31 -18.74 14.77
C LEU A 150 20.53 -20.04 14.91
N GLN A 151 20.59 -20.66 16.09
CA GLN A 151 19.83 -21.86 16.39
C GLN A 151 18.33 -21.55 16.36
N GLU A 152 17.56 -22.39 15.66
CA GLU A 152 16.11 -22.27 15.50
C GLU A 152 15.40 -23.36 16.31
N GLU A 153 14.41 -22.96 17.12
CA GLU A 153 13.51 -23.89 17.82
C GLU A 153 12.07 -23.55 17.42
N TYR A 154 11.31 -24.55 17.00
CA TYR A 154 9.96 -24.41 16.45
C TYR A 154 8.93 -25.10 17.31
N THR A 155 7.81 -24.42 17.58
CA THR A 155 6.66 -25.00 18.28
C THR A 155 5.38 -24.61 17.54
N TRP A 156 4.73 -25.58 16.94
CA TRP A 156 3.44 -25.43 16.27
C TRP A 156 2.30 -25.63 17.25
N SER A 157 1.21 -24.89 17.03
CA SER A 157 -0.08 -25.08 17.70
C SER A 157 -1.17 -25.14 16.65
N PHE A 158 -1.97 -26.19 16.72
CA PHE A 158 -3.04 -26.47 15.77
C PHE A 158 -4.42 -26.33 16.42
N PRO A 159 -5.45 -25.93 15.65
CA PRO A 159 -6.82 -25.87 16.15
C PRO A 159 -7.36 -27.27 16.47
N GLU A 160 -8.41 -27.31 17.28
CA GLU A 160 -9.13 -28.55 17.61
C GLU A 160 -9.62 -29.26 16.32
N GLY A 161 -9.54 -30.57 16.32
CA GLY A 161 -9.88 -31.38 15.15
C GLY A 161 -8.78 -31.47 14.09
N THR A 162 -7.57 -31.02 14.39
CA THR A 162 -6.40 -31.27 13.55
C THR A 162 -5.88 -32.69 13.78
N MET A 163 -5.50 -33.36 12.69
CA MET A 163 -4.92 -34.70 12.67
C MET A 163 -3.65 -34.71 11.84
N ASN A 164 -2.68 -35.55 12.20
CA ASN A 164 -1.55 -35.83 11.31
C ASN A 164 -1.99 -36.69 10.10
N GLU A 165 -1.07 -36.96 9.19
CA GLU A 165 -1.36 -37.73 7.97
C GLU A 165 -1.86 -39.18 8.28
N ALA A 166 -1.45 -39.75 9.41
CA ALA A 166 -1.91 -41.07 9.88
C ALA A 166 -3.30 -41.04 10.57
N GLY A 167 -3.92 -39.85 10.70
CA GLY A 167 -5.22 -39.69 11.35
C GLY A 167 -5.16 -39.57 12.89
N THR A 168 -3.97 -39.45 13.48
CA THR A 168 -3.82 -39.23 14.92
C THR A 168 -4.07 -37.75 15.27
N PRO A 169 -4.86 -37.44 16.31
CA PRO A 169 -5.05 -36.07 16.76
C PRO A 169 -3.74 -35.34 17.03
N LEU A 170 -3.64 -34.10 16.63
CA LEU A 170 -2.45 -33.28 16.70
C LEU A 170 -2.81 -31.86 17.18
N SER A 171 -2.46 -31.51 18.40
CA SER A 171 -2.67 -30.16 18.95
C SER A 171 -1.40 -29.31 18.93
N THR A 172 -0.23 -29.95 19.09
CA THR A 172 1.08 -29.29 19.07
C THR A 172 2.13 -30.15 18.40
N PHE A 173 3.19 -29.51 17.89
CA PHE A 173 4.36 -30.21 17.34
C PHE A 173 5.62 -29.38 17.58
N ALA A 174 6.69 -30.03 18.05
CA ALA A 174 8.01 -29.45 18.21
C ALA A 174 8.91 -29.86 17.02
N GLY A 175 9.44 -28.87 16.31
CA GLY A 175 10.29 -29.07 15.13
C GLY A 175 9.85 -28.23 13.93
N LYS A 176 10.73 -28.06 12.95
CA LYS A 176 10.52 -27.18 11.79
C LYS A 176 9.38 -27.68 10.87
N ASN A 177 9.28 -28.98 10.67
CA ASN A 177 8.31 -29.56 9.73
C ASN A 177 7.37 -30.54 10.47
N PRO A 178 6.10 -30.18 10.67
CA PRO A 178 5.12 -31.05 11.32
C PRO A 178 4.62 -32.19 10.39
N GLY A 179 5.09 -32.23 9.16
CA GLY A 179 4.51 -33.08 8.13
C GLY A 179 3.20 -32.52 7.59
N LYS A 180 2.46 -33.34 6.85
CA LYS A 180 1.13 -32.96 6.39
C LYS A 180 0.09 -33.22 7.47
N ILE A 181 -0.87 -32.29 7.56
CA ILE A 181 -1.99 -32.38 8.50
C ILE A 181 -3.32 -32.36 7.77
N ARG A 182 -4.37 -32.80 8.44
CA ARG A 182 -5.77 -32.71 7.98
C ARG A 182 -6.63 -32.05 9.06
N PHE A 183 -7.70 -31.40 8.64
CA PHE A 183 -8.69 -30.81 9.55
C PHE A 183 -10.00 -31.62 9.53
N SER A 184 -10.59 -31.87 10.67
CA SER A 184 -11.93 -32.46 10.78
C SER A 184 -13.05 -31.42 10.84
N ASN A 185 -12.70 -30.12 11.00
CA ASN A 185 -13.64 -29.03 11.09
C ASN A 185 -13.58 -28.14 9.85
N VAL A 186 -14.72 -27.65 9.39
CA VAL A 186 -14.83 -26.67 8.30
C VAL A 186 -14.62 -25.24 8.80
N GLY A 187 -14.44 -24.30 7.87
CA GLY A 187 -14.24 -22.89 8.18
C GLY A 187 -12.77 -22.53 8.37
N SER A 188 -12.52 -21.41 9.00
CA SER A 188 -11.16 -20.90 9.21
C SER A 188 -10.46 -21.65 10.34
N GLN A 189 -9.43 -22.37 9.99
CA GLN A 189 -8.61 -23.16 10.93
C GLN A 189 -7.29 -22.41 11.17
N ARG A 190 -7.13 -21.84 12.36
CA ARG A 190 -5.96 -21.03 12.70
C ARG A 190 -4.80 -21.89 13.15
N VAL A 191 -3.77 -21.98 12.34
CA VAL A 191 -2.48 -22.61 12.65
C VAL A 191 -1.51 -21.54 13.16
N ARG A 192 -0.74 -21.84 14.20
CA ARG A 192 0.21 -20.92 14.81
C ARG A 192 1.58 -21.56 14.89
N LEU A 193 2.60 -20.72 14.81
CA LEU A 193 3.99 -21.12 14.91
C LEU A 193 4.75 -20.14 15.80
N GLN A 194 5.22 -20.61 16.93
CA GLN A 194 6.18 -19.91 17.77
C GLN A 194 7.59 -20.36 17.40
N VAL A 195 8.48 -19.41 17.17
CA VAL A 195 9.90 -19.70 16.91
C VAL A 195 10.76 -18.98 17.94
N LYS A 196 11.81 -19.68 18.42
CA LYS A 196 12.94 -19.06 19.11
C LYS A 196 14.12 -19.06 18.17
N LEU A 197 14.78 -17.92 18.06
CA LEU A 197 15.96 -17.71 17.23
C LEU A 197 17.10 -17.22 18.10
N GLY A 198 18.17 -18.01 18.23
CA GLY A 198 19.29 -17.72 19.12
C GLY A 198 18.86 -17.54 20.58
N GLY A 199 17.81 -18.28 21.03
CA GLY A 199 17.23 -18.17 22.36
C GLY A 199 16.18 -17.05 22.52
N ARG A 200 16.05 -16.10 21.59
CA ARG A 200 15.03 -15.04 21.58
C ARG A 200 13.72 -15.59 21.03
N THR A 201 12.63 -15.44 21.77
CA THR A 201 11.28 -15.75 21.27
C THR A 201 10.82 -14.65 20.33
N LEU A 202 10.47 -15.03 19.10
CA LEU A 202 9.95 -14.11 18.08
C LEU A 202 8.45 -13.87 18.27
N GLU A 203 7.90 -12.87 17.56
CA GLU A 203 6.46 -12.73 17.40
C GLU A 203 5.87 -14.01 16.75
N GLU A 204 4.71 -14.44 17.21
CA GLU A 204 4.03 -15.64 16.69
C GLU A 204 3.62 -15.47 15.23
N GLY A 205 4.00 -16.41 14.38
CA GLY A 205 3.43 -16.56 13.07
C GLY A 205 2.08 -17.26 13.11
N ALA A 206 1.12 -16.78 12.34
CA ALA A 206 -0.19 -17.40 12.26
C ALA A 206 -0.68 -17.48 10.83
N LEU A 207 -1.41 -18.54 10.51
CA LEU A 207 -2.04 -18.77 9.23
C LEU A 207 -3.45 -19.29 9.43
N ASN A 208 -4.43 -18.66 8.79
CA ASN A 208 -5.79 -19.17 8.75
C ASN A 208 -5.99 -20.02 7.50
N VAL A 209 -6.18 -21.30 7.67
CA VAL A 209 -6.50 -22.24 6.60
C VAL A 209 -8.01 -22.35 6.45
N GLN A 210 -8.53 -21.97 5.28
CA GLN A 210 -9.94 -22.14 5.00
C GLN A 210 -10.23 -23.57 4.57
N VAL A 211 -10.94 -24.29 5.40
CA VAL A 211 -11.39 -25.67 5.14
C VAL A 211 -12.83 -25.64 4.62
N ALA A 212 -13.02 -26.07 3.40
CA ALA A 212 -14.28 -25.95 2.67
C ALA A 212 -15.01 -27.28 2.50
N TYR A 213 -16.31 -27.19 2.39
CA TYR A 213 -17.11 -28.16 1.65
C TYR A 213 -17.10 -27.82 0.14
N ASN A 214 -17.90 -28.48 -0.64
CA ASN A 214 -17.82 -28.58 -2.08
C ASN A 214 -18.46 -27.41 -2.88
N GLN A 215 -18.62 -26.20 -2.33
CA GLN A 215 -19.30 -25.11 -3.04
C GLN A 215 -18.34 -23.98 -3.42
N ALA A 216 -18.40 -23.53 -4.68
CA ALA A 216 -17.62 -22.42 -5.19
C ALA A 216 -18.34 -21.07 -5.01
N VAL A 217 -17.65 -20.07 -4.47
CA VAL A 217 -18.16 -18.71 -4.22
C VAL A 217 -17.14 -17.64 -4.67
N PRO A 218 -17.56 -16.40 -4.93
CA PRO A 218 -16.65 -15.28 -5.15
C PRO A 218 -15.72 -15.06 -3.96
N THR A 219 -14.58 -14.43 -4.20
CA THR A 219 -13.59 -14.09 -3.16
C THR A 219 -13.29 -12.60 -3.19
N LEU A 220 -13.39 -11.93 -2.05
CA LEU A 220 -12.89 -10.60 -1.82
C LEU A 220 -11.48 -10.69 -1.25
N TYR A 221 -10.52 -10.06 -1.92
CA TYR A 221 -9.19 -9.81 -1.39
C TYR A 221 -9.11 -8.40 -0.82
N TYR A 222 -8.41 -8.22 0.28
CA TYR A 222 -8.17 -6.91 0.84
C TYR A 222 -6.80 -6.82 1.50
N ALA A 223 -6.24 -5.63 1.49
CA ALA A 223 -4.93 -5.32 2.05
C ALA A 223 -5.06 -4.47 3.30
N VAL A 224 -4.29 -4.81 4.34
CA VAL A 224 -4.18 -4.06 5.58
C VAL A 224 -2.80 -3.42 5.64
N LYS A 225 -2.72 -2.14 6.00
CA LYS A 225 -1.46 -1.41 6.14
C LYS A 225 -0.52 -2.15 7.09
N THR A 226 0.71 -2.40 6.67
CA THR A 226 1.71 -3.17 7.44
C THR A 226 1.24 -4.54 7.93
N GLY A 227 0.05 -4.94 7.52
CA GLY A 227 -0.56 -6.24 7.80
C GLY A 227 -0.34 -7.25 6.68
N ASN A 228 -1.18 -8.28 6.65
CA ASN A 228 -1.16 -9.28 5.61
C ASN A 228 -2.26 -9.03 4.57
N LEU A 229 -2.07 -9.60 3.38
CA LEU A 229 -3.15 -9.77 2.42
C LEU A 229 -4.15 -10.78 2.97
N MET A 230 -5.41 -10.42 2.91
CA MET A 230 -6.52 -11.21 3.40
C MET A 230 -7.45 -11.61 2.27
N ALA A 231 -8.08 -12.75 2.39
CA ALA A 231 -9.13 -13.20 1.48
C ALA A 231 -10.40 -13.53 2.28
N LEU A 232 -11.55 -13.09 1.78
CA LEU A 232 -12.85 -13.35 2.38
C LEU A 232 -13.78 -13.99 1.33
N LYS A 233 -14.34 -15.14 1.64
CA LYS A 233 -15.41 -15.74 0.83
C LYS A 233 -16.68 -14.94 1.02
N LEU A 234 -17.36 -14.58 -0.07
CA LEU A 234 -18.56 -13.78 0.00
C LEU A 234 -19.76 -14.64 0.42
N ALA A 235 -20.29 -14.32 1.59
CA ALA A 235 -21.18 -15.18 2.37
C ALA A 235 -22.55 -15.49 1.74
N SER A 236 -23.00 -14.72 0.74
CA SER A 236 -24.32 -14.92 0.10
C SER A 236 -24.55 -16.30 -0.52
N SER A 237 -23.48 -17.09 -0.65
CA SER A 237 -23.51 -18.43 -1.26
C SER A 237 -22.84 -19.51 -0.39
N ALA A 238 -22.54 -19.22 0.88
CA ALA A 238 -21.91 -20.23 1.74
C ALA A 238 -22.86 -21.38 2.04
N PRO A 239 -22.37 -22.63 2.08
CA PRO A 239 -23.16 -23.77 2.50
C PRO A 239 -23.75 -23.58 3.91
N ALA A 240 -24.92 -24.13 4.15
CA ALA A 240 -25.53 -24.10 5.48
C ALA A 240 -24.60 -24.74 6.53
N GLY A 241 -24.43 -24.08 7.65
CA GLY A 241 -23.57 -24.55 8.73
C GLY A 241 -22.08 -24.22 8.58
N MET A 242 -21.66 -23.62 7.46
CA MET A 242 -20.29 -23.16 7.27
C MET A 242 -20.14 -21.70 7.72
N THR A 243 -19.22 -21.44 8.63
CA THR A 243 -18.84 -20.08 8.99
C THR A 243 -17.68 -19.63 8.10
N ILE A 244 -17.83 -18.45 7.49
CA ILE A 244 -16.81 -17.88 6.62
C ILE A 244 -16.07 -16.80 7.40
N PHE A 245 -14.76 -16.97 7.56
CA PHE A 245 -13.89 -16.03 8.20
C PHE A 245 -12.88 -15.47 7.18
N PRO A 246 -12.30 -14.28 7.44
CA PRO A 246 -11.15 -13.81 6.69
C PRO A 246 -10.00 -14.81 6.76
N PHE A 247 -9.42 -15.10 5.61
CA PHE A 247 -8.29 -15.98 5.45
C PHE A 247 -7.02 -15.15 5.28
N ASP A 248 -6.01 -15.42 6.12
CA ASP A 248 -4.71 -14.77 6.03
C ASP A 248 -3.85 -15.52 4.99
N LEU A 249 -3.47 -14.85 3.91
CA LEU A 249 -2.60 -15.42 2.88
C LEU A 249 -1.15 -15.60 3.35
N GLY A 250 -0.79 -15.12 4.54
CA GLY A 250 0.56 -15.17 5.08
C GLY A 250 1.55 -14.23 4.39
N VAL A 251 1.07 -13.34 3.54
CA VAL A 251 1.87 -12.44 2.70
C VAL A 251 1.65 -11.01 3.16
N LYS A 252 2.73 -10.28 3.43
CA LYS A 252 2.64 -8.85 3.77
C LYS A 252 2.09 -8.06 2.59
N SER A 253 1.09 -7.25 2.87
CA SER A 253 0.44 -6.41 1.87
C SER A 253 1.27 -5.20 1.47
N GLY A 254 2.17 -4.73 2.31
CA GLY A 254 3.00 -3.56 2.11
C GLY A 254 2.81 -2.48 3.16
N GLN A 255 3.47 -1.35 2.96
CA GLN A 255 3.39 -0.20 3.87
C GLN A 255 2.12 0.63 3.63
N LYS A 256 1.82 0.91 2.35
CA LYS A 256 0.59 1.56 1.88
C LYS A 256 0.06 0.82 0.64
N PRO A 257 -0.53 -0.36 0.83
CA PRO A 257 -1.03 -1.19 -0.27
C PRO A 257 -2.36 -0.65 -0.81
N LEU A 258 -2.29 0.42 -1.61
CA LEU A 258 -3.44 1.22 -1.99
C LEU A 258 -4.40 0.51 -2.93
N ASN A 259 -3.89 -0.42 -3.74
CA ASN A 259 -4.69 -1.05 -4.77
C ASN A 259 -4.31 -2.52 -4.93
N ILE A 260 -5.31 -3.36 -5.13
CA ILE A 260 -5.16 -4.76 -5.50
C ILE A 260 -5.85 -4.99 -6.82
N LEU A 261 -5.14 -5.62 -7.74
CA LEU A 261 -5.69 -6.12 -8.98
C LEU A 261 -5.45 -7.62 -9.05
N PHE A 262 -6.15 -8.30 -9.91
CA PHE A 262 -5.93 -9.73 -10.11
C PHE A 262 -6.16 -10.14 -11.56
N ASN A 263 -5.50 -11.21 -11.94
CA ASN A 263 -5.84 -12.01 -13.11
C ASN A 263 -6.14 -13.46 -12.66
N ASP A 264 -6.22 -14.39 -13.60
CA ASP A 264 -6.59 -15.78 -13.29
C ASP A 264 -5.67 -16.47 -12.28
N THR A 265 -4.41 -16.05 -12.16
CA THR A 265 -3.39 -16.75 -11.37
C THR A 265 -2.79 -15.92 -10.24
N SER A 266 -2.82 -14.59 -10.32
CA SER A 266 -2.03 -13.72 -9.46
C SER A 266 -2.79 -12.48 -9.01
N LEU A 267 -2.41 -12.00 -7.83
CA LEU A 267 -2.75 -10.68 -7.32
C LEU A 267 -1.59 -9.73 -7.63
N TYR A 268 -1.92 -8.51 -7.99
CA TYR A 268 -0.97 -7.41 -8.18
C TYR A 268 -1.26 -6.38 -7.11
N VAL A 269 -0.28 -6.13 -6.24
CA VAL A 269 -0.42 -5.21 -5.12
C VAL A 269 0.40 -3.96 -5.41
N LEU A 270 -0.27 -2.83 -5.50
CA LEU A 270 0.34 -1.53 -5.68
C LEU A 270 0.55 -0.92 -4.29
N ASP A 271 1.81 -0.84 -3.88
CA ASP A 271 2.24 -0.32 -2.58
C ASP A 271 3.00 0.98 -2.77
N ALA A 272 2.48 2.07 -2.22
CA ALA A 272 3.12 3.38 -2.30
C ALA A 272 4.30 3.54 -1.33
N GLY A 273 4.62 2.52 -0.54
CA GLY A 273 5.74 2.56 0.40
C GLY A 273 5.42 3.30 1.71
N ARG A 274 6.46 3.73 2.42
CA ARG A 274 6.32 4.32 3.77
C ARG A 274 5.71 5.71 3.76
N GLN A 275 6.09 6.53 2.81
CA GLN A 275 5.60 7.89 2.68
C GLN A 275 5.24 8.21 1.23
N PHE A 276 4.32 9.14 1.05
CA PHE A 276 4.06 9.69 -0.28
C PHE A 276 5.19 10.63 -0.69
N THR A 277 5.79 10.31 -1.83
CA THR A 277 6.94 11.03 -2.38
C THR A 277 6.49 12.10 -3.36
N TYR A 278 7.15 13.24 -3.37
CA TYR A 278 6.99 14.24 -4.41
C TYR A 278 7.99 14.01 -5.55
N VAL A 279 7.61 14.40 -6.78
CA VAL A 279 8.43 14.20 -7.98
C VAL A 279 9.83 14.77 -7.84
N ASN A 280 9.99 15.85 -7.10
CA ASN A 280 11.28 16.51 -6.88
C ASN A 280 12.03 16.02 -5.65
N ASP A 281 11.40 15.20 -4.81
CA ASP A 281 12.07 14.53 -3.73
C ASP A 281 12.85 13.34 -4.30
N VAL A 282 14.09 13.58 -4.66
CA VAL A 282 15.05 12.54 -5.03
C VAL A 282 15.65 11.86 -3.80
N ASP A 283 15.06 12.05 -2.66
CA ASP A 283 15.42 11.36 -1.45
C ASP A 283 15.04 9.88 -1.61
N GLY A 284 16.03 9.05 -1.95
CA GLY A 284 15.84 7.63 -2.21
C GLY A 284 15.15 6.87 -1.08
N ASN A 285 15.13 7.43 0.12
CA ASN A 285 14.45 6.84 1.28
C ASN A 285 12.94 6.91 1.20
N MET A 286 12.40 7.87 0.45
CA MET A 286 10.96 8.08 0.31
C MET A 286 10.40 7.44 -0.95
N ALA A 287 11.25 7.20 -1.95
CA ALA A 287 10.87 6.60 -3.20
C ALA A 287 10.89 5.06 -3.10
N ASP A 288 10.10 4.51 -2.19
CA ASP A 288 10.07 3.07 -1.91
C ASP A 288 8.79 2.37 -2.40
N GLY A 289 8.03 3.03 -3.27
CA GLY A 289 6.86 2.45 -3.92
C GLY A 289 7.23 1.23 -4.77
N ARG A 290 6.32 0.24 -4.83
CA ARG A 290 6.53 -1.00 -5.57
C ARG A 290 5.24 -1.61 -6.07
N ILE A 291 5.36 -2.52 -7.02
CA ILE A 291 4.30 -3.41 -7.46
C ILE A 291 4.76 -4.85 -7.22
N SER A 292 4.04 -5.55 -6.37
CA SER A 292 4.30 -6.96 -6.06
C SER A 292 3.29 -7.87 -6.76
N VAL A 293 3.74 -9.06 -7.15
CA VAL A 293 2.88 -10.11 -7.73
C VAL A 293 2.82 -11.26 -6.74
N VAL A 294 1.61 -11.57 -6.31
CA VAL A 294 1.36 -12.60 -5.29
C VAL A 294 0.48 -13.68 -5.90
N SER A 295 0.84 -14.95 -5.73
CA SER A 295 -0.07 -16.03 -6.10
C SER A 295 -1.35 -15.95 -5.29
N ARG A 296 -2.48 -16.36 -5.85
CA ARG A 296 -3.79 -16.29 -5.17
C ARG A 296 -3.84 -17.05 -3.84
N SER A 297 -2.98 -18.04 -3.66
CA SER A 297 -2.83 -18.82 -2.41
C SER A 297 -1.83 -18.22 -1.42
N GLY A 298 -1.11 -17.15 -1.79
CA GLY A 298 -0.02 -16.61 -0.97
C GLY A 298 1.28 -17.41 -1.03
N SER A 299 1.34 -18.51 -1.79
CA SER A 299 2.50 -19.42 -1.80
C SER A 299 3.72 -18.88 -2.56
N LYS A 300 3.55 -17.83 -3.35
CA LYS A 300 4.62 -17.21 -4.13
C LYS A 300 4.45 -15.70 -4.17
N VAL A 301 5.53 -14.98 -3.90
CA VAL A 301 5.61 -13.52 -3.99
C VAL A 301 6.77 -13.16 -4.91
N GLU A 302 6.53 -12.28 -5.86
CA GLU A 302 7.53 -11.78 -6.79
C GLU A 302 7.44 -10.26 -6.87
N THR A 303 8.54 -9.60 -7.10
CA THR A 303 8.57 -8.17 -7.41
C THR A 303 8.34 -7.97 -8.91
N MET A 304 7.38 -7.13 -9.28
CA MET A 304 7.19 -6.69 -10.65
C MET A 304 8.01 -5.45 -10.94
N LEU A 305 7.85 -4.43 -10.10
CA LEU A 305 8.46 -3.13 -10.26
C LEU A 305 8.88 -2.60 -8.89
N THR A 306 10.11 -2.13 -8.79
CA THR A 306 10.60 -1.34 -7.65
C THR A 306 10.90 0.07 -8.10
N ASN A 307 10.69 1.01 -7.20
CA ASN A 307 11.13 2.36 -7.41
C ASN A 307 12.66 2.45 -7.30
N THR A 308 13.27 3.12 -8.26
CA THR A 308 14.63 3.65 -8.12
C THR A 308 14.51 5.15 -7.92
N ALA A 309 15.39 5.74 -7.14
CA ALA A 309 15.33 7.17 -6.81
C ALA A 309 14.97 8.04 -8.02
N GLY A 310 13.85 8.74 -7.93
CA GLY A 310 13.34 9.65 -8.95
C GLY A 310 12.72 9.03 -10.21
N ALA A 311 12.57 7.70 -10.29
CA ALA A 311 11.94 7.07 -11.46
C ALA A 311 10.42 7.28 -11.48
N PHE A 312 9.75 6.89 -10.42
CA PHE A 312 8.34 7.20 -10.17
C PHE A 312 8.17 7.53 -8.68
N THR A 313 7.00 7.98 -8.27
CA THR A 313 6.80 8.37 -6.87
C THR A 313 6.04 7.31 -6.10
N ASP A 314 4.77 7.11 -6.43
CA ASP A 314 3.91 6.17 -5.71
C ASP A 314 2.93 5.53 -6.69
N PRO A 315 2.93 4.19 -6.86
CA PRO A 315 1.90 3.51 -7.63
C PRO A 315 0.59 3.56 -6.83
N PHE A 316 -0.38 4.30 -7.34
CA PHE A 316 -1.55 4.69 -6.57
C PHE A 316 -2.80 3.88 -6.90
N TYR A 317 -3.06 3.69 -8.18
CA TYR A 317 -4.23 2.98 -8.67
C TYR A 317 -3.91 2.26 -9.97
N GLY A 318 -4.49 1.10 -10.19
CA GLY A 318 -4.20 0.31 -11.38
C GLY A 318 -5.45 -0.20 -12.09
N TYR A 319 -5.23 -0.62 -13.34
CA TYR A 319 -6.21 -1.24 -14.20
C TYR A 319 -5.52 -2.27 -15.10
N ILE A 320 -6.09 -3.46 -15.20
CA ILE A 320 -5.57 -4.51 -16.08
C ILE A 320 -6.42 -4.60 -17.33
N GLU A 321 -5.78 -4.54 -18.50
CA GLU A 321 -6.40 -4.78 -19.79
C GLU A 321 -5.50 -5.70 -20.63
N GLY A 322 -6.03 -6.83 -21.02
CA GLY A 322 -5.25 -7.84 -21.72
C GLY A 322 -4.02 -8.29 -20.93
N ASN A 323 -2.85 -8.21 -21.52
CA ASN A 323 -1.56 -8.55 -20.88
C ASN A 323 -0.81 -7.32 -20.33
N ARG A 324 -1.52 -6.27 -20.00
CA ARG A 324 -0.92 -5.02 -19.50
C ARG A 324 -1.55 -4.57 -18.19
N LEU A 325 -0.70 -4.09 -17.30
CA LEU A 325 -1.05 -3.30 -16.14
C LEU A 325 -0.83 -1.83 -16.47
N PHE A 326 -1.89 -1.05 -16.39
CA PHE A 326 -1.84 0.40 -16.36
C PHE A 326 -1.89 0.84 -14.91
N PHE A 327 -1.06 1.78 -14.50
CA PHE A 327 -1.13 2.31 -13.15
C PHE A 327 -0.94 3.83 -13.14
N ALA A 328 -1.75 4.49 -12.34
CA ALA A 328 -1.58 5.89 -12.05
C ALA A 328 -0.53 6.04 -10.96
N ASP A 329 0.55 6.71 -11.27
CA ASP A 329 1.50 7.20 -10.30
C ASP A 329 1.01 8.54 -9.74
N ARG A 330 1.19 8.74 -8.45
CA ARG A 330 0.61 9.89 -7.74
C ARG A 330 0.88 11.24 -8.39
N ASN A 331 2.07 11.45 -8.93
CA ASN A 331 2.49 12.76 -9.45
C ASN A 331 2.87 12.75 -10.93
N THR A 332 3.24 11.62 -11.52
CA THR A 332 3.87 11.59 -12.84
C THR A 332 2.91 11.29 -14.00
N GLY A 333 1.81 10.60 -13.74
CA GLY A 333 0.82 10.26 -14.76
C GLY A 333 0.41 8.81 -14.76
N ILE A 334 -0.01 8.31 -15.91
CA ILE A 334 -0.40 6.92 -16.11
C ILE A 334 0.72 6.20 -16.85
N CYS A 335 1.12 5.08 -16.30
CA CYS A 335 2.18 4.24 -16.80
C CYS A 335 1.63 2.88 -17.22
N GLN A 336 2.37 2.16 -18.05
CA GLN A 336 1.98 0.82 -18.49
C GLN A 336 3.17 -0.13 -18.43
N ILE A 337 2.91 -1.36 -18.00
CA ILE A 337 3.90 -2.43 -17.91
C ILE A 337 3.26 -3.76 -18.29
N GLY A 338 4.02 -4.68 -18.87
CA GLY A 338 3.53 -6.02 -19.19
C GLY A 338 3.32 -6.85 -17.93
N LEU A 339 2.23 -7.61 -17.86
CA LEU A 339 1.91 -8.47 -16.70
C LEU A 339 2.97 -9.53 -16.40
N ASN A 340 3.77 -9.90 -17.40
CA ASN A 340 4.84 -10.90 -17.26
C ASN A 340 6.19 -10.32 -16.85
N GLU A 341 6.30 -9.00 -16.76
CA GLU A 341 7.53 -8.34 -16.34
C GLU A 341 7.79 -8.56 -14.86
N ARG A 342 9.06 -8.79 -14.51
CA ARG A 342 9.51 -9.05 -13.14
C ARG A 342 10.83 -8.35 -12.90
N ASN A 343 11.05 -7.97 -11.64
CA ASN A 343 12.28 -7.35 -11.15
C ASN A 343 12.73 -6.13 -11.98
N ARG A 344 11.73 -5.34 -12.43
CA ARG A 344 12.02 -4.12 -13.17
C ARG A 344 12.40 -3.01 -12.19
N SER A 345 13.50 -2.38 -12.51
CA SER A 345 13.94 -1.13 -11.89
C SER A 345 14.12 -0.13 -13.02
N LEU A 346 13.28 0.89 -13.04
CA LEU A 346 13.24 1.87 -14.14
C LEU A 346 13.91 3.16 -13.71
N THR A 347 14.65 3.78 -14.61
CA THR A 347 15.05 5.17 -14.45
C THR A 347 13.92 6.08 -14.93
N ARG A 348 13.99 7.36 -14.60
CA ARG A 348 13.01 8.34 -15.07
C ARG A 348 12.99 8.47 -16.59
N ALA A 349 14.13 8.28 -17.25
CA ALA A 349 14.26 8.30 -18.70
C ALA A 349 13.55 7.11 -19.38
N ASP A 350 13.55 5.96 -18.69
CA ASP A 350 12.99 4.70 -19.22
C ASP A 350 11.54 4.47 -18.75
N PHE A 351 10.93 5.45 -18.09
CA PHE A 351 9.60 5.28 -17.51
C PHE A 351 8.53 5.14 -18.59
N PRO A 352 7.77 4.04 -18.60
CA PRO A 352 6.87 3.72 -19.71
C PRO A 352 5.55 4.48 -19.56
N TYR A 353 5.55 5.78 -19.78
CA TYR A 353 4.35 6.60 -19.77
C TYR A 353 3.34 6.14 -20.83
N TYR A 354 2.12 5.93 -20.38
CA TYR A 354 0.95 5.86 -21.26
C TYR A 354 0.36 7.25 -21.46
N VAL A 355 0.19 8.00 -20.36
CA VAL A 355 -0.19 9.41 -20.35
C VAL A 355 0.62 10.14 -19.29
N GLN A 356 1.33 11.20 -19.67
CA GLN A 356 1.97 12.08 -18.70
C GLN A 356 0.93 12.91 -17.95
N ASN A 357 1.28 13.33 -16.75
CA ASN A 357 0.44 14.21 -15.95
C ASN A 357 0.25 15.60 -16.57
N ALA A 358 1.09 15.99 -17.52
CA ALA A 358 0.91 17.17 -18.36
C ALA A 358 -0.24 16.94 -19.33
N THR A 359 -1.22 17.85 -19.32
CA THR A 359 -2.31 17.88 -20.30
C THR A 359 -2.10 19.09 -21.16
N LEU A 360 -1.83 18.88 -22.46
CA LEU A 360 -1.73 19.99 -23.43
C LEU A 360 -3.04 20.77 -23.44
N GLY A 361 -2.95 22.09 -23.31
CA GLY A 361 -4.10 22.98 -23.42
C GLY A 361 -4.96 23.10 -22.15
N TYR A 362 -4.90 22.16 -21.20
CA TYR A 362 -5.67 22.26 -19.96
C TYR A 362 -4.87 22.89 -18.83
N TYR A 363 -3.59 22.55 -18.73
CA TYR A 363 -2.71 23.12 -17.71
C TYR A 363 -1.47 23.78 -18.27
N GLY A 364 -1.17 23.58 -19.54
CA GLY A 364 -0.09 24.27 -20.27
C GLY A 364 1.31 24.12 -19.66
N GLN A 365 1.48 23.23 -18.73
CA GLN A 365 2.69 23.10 -17.94
C GLN A 365 3.06 21.64 -17.81
N GLY A 366 4.33 21.36 -17.91
CA GLY A 366 4.88 20.03 -17.78
C GLY A 366 4.44 19.31 -16.49
N LEU A 367 5.07 18.24 -16.14
CA LEU A 367 4.78 17.45 -14.97
C LEU A 367 4.39 18.35 -13.79
N SER A 368 3.11 18.34 -13.45
CA SER A 368 2.58 19.22 -12.43
C SER A 368 2.94 18.64 -11.07
N PHE A 369 3.86 19.29 -10.42
CA PHE A 369 4.23 18.98 -9.05
C PHE A 369 3.00 19.03 -8.13
N GLY A 370 2.79 17.98 -7.35
CA GLY A 370 1.68 17.87 -6.43
C GLY A 370 0.33 17.53 -7.07
N ALA A 371 0.28 17.18 -8.36
CA ALA A 371 -0.94 16.61 -8.93
C ALA A 371 -1.19 15.23 -8.31
N MET A 372 -2.36 15.06 -7.72
CA MET A 372 -2.74 13.77 -7.12
C MET A 372 -3.61 12.99 -8.09
N ASN A 373 -2.98 12.02 -8.73
CA ASN A 373 -3.66 11.06 -9.58
C ASN A 373 -4.22 9.92 -8.70
N ALA A 374 -5.43 9.49 -8.98
CA ALA A 374 -6.10 8.47 -8.19
C ALA A 374 -6.86 7.49 -9.08
N GLY A 375 -8.10 7.15 -8.77
CA GLY A 375 -8.91 6.16 -9.45
C GLY A 375 -8.81 6.24 -10.97
N PHE A 376 -8.58 5.10 -11.59
CA PHE A 376 -8.33 5.00 -13.01
C PHE A 376 -8.90 3.68 -13.56
N GLY A 377 -9.55 3.73 -14.72
CA GLY A 377 -10.13 2.55 -15.37
C GLY A 377 -10.97 2.90 -16.57
N LYS A 378 -11.54 1.90 -17.24
CA LYS A 378 -12.41 2.07 -18.42
C LYS A 378 -13.88 1.84 -18.10
N ILE A 379 -14.73 2.66 -18.67
CA ILE A 379 -16.18 2.48 -18.71
C ILE A 379 -16.59 2.57 -20.19
N ASN A 380 -17.11 1.50 -20.77
CA ASN A 380 -17.54 1.47 -22.18
C ASN A 380 -16.44 1.97 -23.15
N ASN A 381 -15.21 1.50 -23.00
CA ASN A 381 -14.03 1.89 -23.78
C ASN A 381 -13.56 3.35 -23.62
N VAL A 382 -14.13 4.09 -22.70
CA VAL A 382 -13.67 5.42 -22.32
C VAL A 382 -12.87 5.33 -21.03
N TRP A 383 -11.68 5.89 -21.00
CA TRP A 383 -10.90 6.02 -19.79
C TRP A 383 -11.50 7.08 -18.88
N TYR A 384 -11.55 6.77 -17.59
CA TYR A 384 -11.90 7.66 -16.49
C TYR A 384 -10.70 7.76 -15.57
N TRP A 385 -10.26 8.96 -15.30
CA TRP A 385 -9.07 9.24 -14.50
C TRP A 385 -9.36 10.34 -13.48
N CYS A 386 -9.36 9.97 -12.21
CA CYS A 386 -9.55 10.91 -11.10
C CYS A 386 -8.28 11.73 -10.85
N LYS A 387 -8.43 13.05 -10.80
CA LYS A 387 -7.39 14.00 -10.42
C LYS A 387 -7.90 14.90 -9.31
N THR A 388 -7.07 15.18 -8.31
CA THR A 388 -7.46 15.95 -7.12
C THR A 388 -6.58 17.16 -6.87
N PHE A 389 -5.68 17.48 -7.80
CA PHE A 389 -4.81 18.66 -7.76
C PHE A 389 -4.52 19.15 -9.18
N ASN A 390 -4.37 20.48 -9.37
CA ASN A 390 -4.11 21.09 -10.67
C ASN A 390 -5.12 20.66 -11.74
N GLY A 391 -6.40 20.92 -11.45
CA GLY A 391 -7.53 20.48 -12.23
C GLY A 391 -8.18 19.25 -11.65
N ASN A 392 -9.09 19.52 -10.75
CA ASN A 392 -9.82 18.49 -10.05
C ASN A 392 -10.99 17.99 -10.90
N GLY A 393 -11.28 16.72 -10.78
CA GLY A 393 -12.39 16.10 -11.48
C GLY A 393 -12.04 14.70 -11.98
N ILE A 394 -12.95 14.12 -12.77
CA ILE A 394 -12.70 12.90 -13.52
C ILE A 394 -12.49 13.26 -15.00
N PHE A 395 -11.30 13.01 -15.48
CA PHE A 395 -10.92 13.19 -16.88
C PHE A 395 -11.37 11.98 -17.68
N ARG A 396 -12.02 12.22 -18.80
CA ARG A 396 -12.49 11.18 -19.71
C ARG A 396 -11.80 11.31 -21.05
N PHE A 397 -11.28 10.21 -21.56
CA PHE A 397 -10.60 10.16 -22.85
C PHE A 397 -10.63 8.75 -23.45
N THR A 398 -10.44 8.68 -24.74
CA THR A 398 -10.22 7.42 -25.46
C THR A 398 -8.74 7.29 -25.84
N ASP A 399 -8.33 6.10 -26.29
CA ASP A 399 -6.95 5.89 -26.75
C ASP A 399 -6.58 6.81 -27.93
N SER A 400 -7.57 7.19 -28.76
CA SER A 400 -7.39 8.10 -29.88
C SER A 400 -7.20 9.57 -29.48
N ASP A 401 -7.56 9.94 -28.26
CA ASP A 401 -7.35 11.30 -27.74
C ASP A 401 -5.92 11.53 -27.25
N ILE A 402 -5.13 10.44 -27.12
CA ILE A 402 -3.76 10.52 -26.63
C ILE A 402 -2.84 10.96 -27.77
N LEU A 403 -2.33 12.17 -27.67
CA LEU A 403 -1.35 12.71 -28.61
C LEU A 403 0.06 12.34 -28.17
N LYS A 404 0.96 12.18 -29.14
CA LYS A 404 2.39 12.00 -28.85
C LYS A 404 3.05 13.36 -28.71
N ASP A 405 3.71 13.58 -27.59
CA ASP A 405 4.58 14.73 -27.40
C ASP A 405 5.75 14.67 -28.41
N PRO A 406 5.97 15.70 -29.22
CA PRO A 406 6.96 15.68 -30.30
C PRO A 406 8.41 15.64 -29.77
N ILE A 407 8.64 16.02 -28.52
CA ILE A 407 9.98 16.07 -27.91
C ILE A 407 10.28 14.76 -27.17
N THR A 408 9.35 14.31 -26.31
CA THR A 408 9.56 13.17 -25.42
C THR A 408 9.01 11.86 -25.99
N GLY A 409 8.13 11.92 -26.98
CA GLY A 409 7.40 10.75 -27.49
C GLY A 409 6.32 10.21 -26.56
N ASN A 410 6.16 10.77 -25.37
CA ASN A 410 5.20 10.33 -24.38
C ASN A 410 3.76 10.76 -24.73
N GLY A 411 2.79 10.02 -24.23
CA GLY A 411 1.38 10.35 -24.41
C GLY A 411 0.97 11.57 -23.61
N VAL A 412 0.24 12.49 -24.23
CA VAL A 412 -0.35 13.69 -23.63
C VAL A 412 -1.82 13.78 -23.99
N LEU A 413 -2.63 14.39 -23.13
CA LEU A 413 -4.05 14.58 -23.39
C LEU A 413 -4.36 16.03 -23.73
N PRO A 414 -5.19 16.29 -24.74
CA PRO A 414 -5.81 17.59 -24.91
C PRO A 414 -6.84 17.85 -23.82
N ALA A 415 -7.19 19.12 -23.61
CA ALA A 415 -8.27 19.48 -22.70
C ALA A 415 -9.61 18.99 -23.23
N SER A 416 -10.25 18.04 -22.57
CA SER A 416 -11.62 17.63 -22.92
C SER A 416 -12.28 16.76 -21.84
N GLY A 417 -13.60 16.78 -21.78
CA GLY A 417 -14.41 15.74 -21.16
C GLY A 417 -14.33 15.58 -19.65
N VAL A 418 -14.07 16.66 -18.89
CA VAL A 418 -14.03 16.56 -17.42
C VAL A 418 -15.45 16.53 -16.84
N VAL A 419 -15.72 15.58 -15.95
CA VAL A 419 -16.91 15.57 -15.10
C VAL A 419 -16.49 15.75 -13.64
N LEU A 420 -17.39 16.20 -12.78
CA LEU A 420 -17.09 16.64 -11.41
C LEU A 420 -15.96 17.68 -11.38
N GLU A 421 -15.95 18.58 -12.35
CA GLU A 421 -14.91 19.61 -12.48
C GLU A 421 -14.84 20.47 -11.22
N GLY A 422 -13.63 20.70 -10.74
CA GLY A 422 -13.37 21.43 -9.48
C GLY A 422 -13.65 20.65 -8.21
N MET A 423 -14.05 19.37 -8.28
CA MET A 423 -14.24 18.47 -7.16
C MET A 423 -13.06 17.51 -7.04
N SER A 424 -12.96 16.82 -5.91
CA SER A 424 -11.86 15.92 -5.57
C SER A 424 -12.31 14.45 -5.52
N PRO A 425 -12.68 13.83 -6.67
CA PRO A 425 -12.96 12.40 -6.71
C PRO A 425 -11.67 11.59 -6.51
N LYS A 426 -11.76 10.45 -5.81
CA LYS A 426 -10.59 9.63 -5.47
C LYS A 426 -10.62 8.23 -6.06
N SER A 427 -11.70 7.53 -5.91
CA SER A 427 -11.85 6.16 -6.40
C SER A 427 -13.24 6.00 -7.01
N PHE A 428 -13.35 5.06 -7.93
CA PHE A 428 -14.64 4.70 -8.50
C PHE A 428 -14.67 3.22 -8.90
N VAL A 429 -15.88 2.70 -9.05
CA VAL A 429 -16.14 1.40 -9.69
C VAL A 429 -17.42 1.50 -10.52
N TRP A 430 -17.43 0.81 -11.65
CA TRP A 430 -18.54 0.77 -12.60
C TRP A 430 -19.33 -0.53 -12.49
N ASP A 431 -20.62 -0.39 -12.29
CA ASP A 431 -21.57 -1.50 -12.38
C ASP A 431 -22.23 -1.50 -13.78
N ALA A 432 -21.67 -2.30 -14.66
CA ALA A 432 -22.13 -2.39 -16.04
C ALA A 432 -23.55 -2.97 -16.15
N LYS A 433 -23.95 -3.84 -15.21
CA LYS A 433 -25.27 -4.47 -15.20
C LYS A 433 -26.38 -3.44 -14.89
N ASN A 434 -26.14 -2.59 -13.89
CA ASN A 434 -27.11 -1.59 -13.44
C ASN A 434 -26.86 -0.20 -14.05
N GLN A 435 -25.81 -0.04 -14.88
CA GLN A 435 -25.43 1.21 -15.56
C GLN A 435 -25.23 2.38 -14.56
N VAL A 436 -24.55 2.08 -13.45
CA VAL A 436 -24.25 3.06 -12.41
C VAL A 436 -22.78 3.07 -12.05
N ILE A 437 -22.28 4.26 -11.72
CA ILE A 437 -20.94 4.46 -11.17
C ILE A 437 -21.06 4.74 -9.67
N TYR A 438 -20.19 4.09 -8.89
CA TYR A 438 -19.94 4.42 -7.50
C TYR A 438 -18.62 5.16 -7.43
N PHE A 439 -18.54 6.23 -6.65
CA PHE A 439 -17.32 7.03 -6.53
C PHE A 439 -17.22 7.69 -5.17
N SER A 440 -16.00 7.99 -4.75
CA SER A 440 -15.72 8.74 -3.52
C SER A 440 -15.33 10.18 -3.85
N VAL A 441 -15.73 11.12 -3.00
CA VAL A 441 -15.37 12.53 -3.07
C VAL A 441 -14.76 12.96 -1.74
N TYR A 442 -13.74 13.82 -1.82
CA TYR A 442 -12.94 14.27 -0.69
C TYR A 442 -13.02 15.79 -0.44
N ASP A 443 -13.98 16.47 -1.04
CA ASP A 443 -14.19 17.89 -0.80
C ASP A 443 -14.79 18.12 0.59
N THR A 444 -14.22 19.07 1.32
CA THR A 444 -14.64 19.41 2.70
C THR A 444 -16.14 19.70 2.78
N GLY A 445 -16.84 18.97 3.65
CA GLY A 445 -18.28 19.02 3.84
C GLY A 445 -19.08 18.16 2.85
N TYR A 446 -18.41 17.61 1.84
CA TYR A 446 -19.02 16.73 0.84
C TYR A 446 -18.36 15.35 0.79
N GLU A 447 -17.48 15.06 1.74
CA GLU A 447 -16.81 13.76 1.82
C GLU A 447 -17.81 12.62 1.85
N GLY A 448 -17.53 11.55 1.11
CA GLY A 448 -18.42 10.38 1.12
C GLY A 448 -18.31 9.50 -0.10
N VAL A 449 -19.25 8.57 -0.16
CA VAL A 449 -19.47 7.65 -1.28
C VAL A 449 -20.79 8.01 -1.95
N TYR A 450 -20.76 8.01 -3.26
CA TYR A 450 -21.85 8.42 -4.12
C TYR A 450 -22.17 7.36 -5.16
N ARG A 451 -23.42 7.36 -5.65
CA ARG A 451 -23.91 6.45 -6.68
C ARG A 451 -24.83 7.19 -7.65
N CYS A 452 -24.53 7.14 -8.93
CA CYS A 452 -25.38 7.73 -9.97
C CYS A 452 -25.18 7.04 -11.33
N SER A 453 -26.03 7.33 -12.30
CA SER A 453 -25.79 6.98 -13.70
C SER A 453 -24.76 7.93 -14.34
N ILE A 454 -24.23 7.57 -15.50
CA ILE A 454 -23.29 8.45 -16.24
C ILE A 454 -23.98 9.78 -16.62
N ALA A 455 -25.23 9.73 -17.06
CA ALA A 455 -25.97 10.96 -17.39
C ALA A 455 -26.15 11.87 -16.15
N GLN A 456 -26.41 11.30 -14.99
CA GLN A 456 -26.48 12.04 -13.74
C GLN A 456 -25.10 12.60 -13.34
N LEU A 457 -24.02 11.82 -13.50
CA LEU A 457 -22.66 12.27 -13.27
C LEU A 457 -22.32 13.50 -14.14
N GLU A 458 -22.73 13.49 -15.40
CA GLU A 458 -22.54 14.60 -16.33
C GLU A 458 -23.37 15.85 -15.97
N ALA A 459 -24.50 15.65 -15.31
CA ALA A 459 -25.38 16.73 -14.86
C ALA A 459 -24.88 17.41 -13.56
N ILE A 460 -23.99 16.79 -12.80
CA ILE A 460 -23.39 17.37 -11.59
C ILE A 460 -22.42 18.49 -12.00
N LYS A 461 -22.75 19.74 -11.66
CA LYS A 461 -21.93 20.92 -11.96
C LYS A 461 -21.37 21.60 -10.73
N SER A 462 -21.94 21.31 -9.58
CA SER A 462 -21.51 21.85 -8.30
C SER A 462 -21.54 20.80 -7.20
N ARG A 463 -20.82 21.06 -6.09
CA ARG A 463 -20.83 20.16 -4.93
C ARG A 463 -22.23 19.95 -4.35
N ASN A 464 -23.10 20.96 -4.43
CA ASN A 464 -24.47 20.85 -3.92
C ASN A 464 -25.30 19.83 -4.69
N ASP A 465 -24.98 19.59 -5.95
CA ASP A 465 -25.69 18.62 -6.80
C ASP A 465 -25.38 17.17 -6.40
N LEU A 466 -24.37 16.95 -5.55
CA LEU A 466 -23.98 15.63 -5.05
C LEU A 466 -24.99 15.05 -4.03
N ALA A 467 -25.71 15.90 -3.31
CA ALA A 467 -26.55 15.48 -2.17
C ALA A 467 -27.53 14.33 -2.46
N PRO A 468 -28.24 14.30 -3.61
CA PRO A 468 -29.20 13.21 -3.91
C PRO A 468 -28.54 11.84 -4.12
N TYR A 469 -27.24 11.82 -4.43
CA TYR A 469 -26.50 10.62 -4.80
C TYR A 469 -25.67 10.03 -3.65
N LYS A 470 -25.63 10.73 -2.50
CA LYS A 470 -24.80 10.34 -1.36
C LYS A 470 -25.36 9.11 -0.65
N LEU A 471 -24.52 8.08 -0.53
CA LEU A 471 -24.86 6.85 0.17
C LEU A 471 -24.69 7.02 1.69
N LYS A 472 -25.49 6.29 2.46
CA LYS A 472 -25.56 6.38 3.91
C LYS A 472 -25.44 5.02 4.56
N LEU A 473 -25.05 5.00 5.81
CA LEU A 473 -25.15 3.86 6.72
C LEU A 473 -26.61 3.60 7.10
N ALA A 474 -26.91 2.42 7.63
CA ALA A 474 -28.25 2.04 8.09
C ALA A 474 -28.84 3.02 9.14
N ASN A 475 -28.01 3.67 9.93
CA ASN A 475 -28.40 4.67 10.93
C ASN A 475 -28.58 6.09 10.35
N GLY A 476 -28.50 6.25 9.04
CA GLY A 476 -28.63 7.53 8.34
C GLY A 476 -27.35 8.39 8.30
N LYS A 477 -26.28 8.04 9.03
CA LYS A 477 -25.00 8.73 8.95
C LYS A 477 -24.33 8.50 7.60
N THR A 478 -23.45 9.40 7.23
CA THR A 478 -22.59 9.27 6.06
C THR A 478 -21.23 8.71 6.46
N VAL A 479 -20.55 8.04 5.54
CA VAL A 479 -19.12 7.74 5.71
C VAL A 479 -18.33 9.00 5.42
N THR A 480 -17.40 9.34 6.30
CA THR A 480 -16.52 10.49 6.17
C THR A 480 -15.08 9.97 6.11
N PRO A 481 -14.53 9.77 4.92
CA PRO A 481 -13.16 9.29 4.78
C PRO A 481 -12.16 10.35 5.24
N VAL A 482 -11.01 9.91 5.77
CA VAL A 482 -9.89 10.80 6.04
C VAL A 482 -9.43 11.43 4.73
N THR A 483 -9.32 12.75 4.68
CA THR A 483 -9.01 13.51 3.47
C THR A 483 -7.70 14.30 3.54
N GLU A 484 -7.17 14.50 4.74
CA GLU A 484 -5.96 15.28 4.91
C GLU A 484 -4.71 14.41 4.95
N ALA A 485 -3.70 14.88 4.20
CA ALA A 485 -2.34 14.47 4.44
C ALA A 485 -1.86 15.19 5.69
N GLY A 486 -1.42 14.47 6.67
CA GLY A 486 -0.53 15.06 7.64
C GLY A 486 0.67 15.65 6.91
N LYS A 487 1.10 16.81 7.33
CA LYS A 487 2.27 17.49 6.78
C LYS A 487 3.47 17.06 7.60
N GLY A 488 4.44 16.44 6.95
CA GLY A 488 5.71 16.11 7.55
C GLY A 488 6.00 14.62 7.63
N GLU A 489 7.24 14.33 7.93
CA GLU A 489 7.82 13.01 8.04
C GLU A 489 7.16 12.22 9.18
N GLY A 490 6.83 10.95 8.94
CA GLY A 490 6.14 10.11 9.91
C GLY A 490 4.68 10.48 10.17
N SER A 491 4.19 11.52 9.53
CA SER A 491 2.79 11.87 9.56
C SER A 491 1.98 10.73 8.91
N PRO A 492 0.89 10.27 9.53
CA PRO A 492 -0.02 9.32 8.89
C PRO A 492 -0.78 9.95 7.72
N GLY A 493 -0.26 10.99 7.17
CA GLY A 493 -0.76 11.87 6.16
C GLY A 493 -1.18 11.21 4.91
N GLU A 494 -2.30 10.57 5.01
CA GLU A 494 -2.78 9.79 3.93
C GLU A 494 -4.12 10.36 3.54
N PHE A 495 -4.11 11.00 2.40
CA PHE A 495 -5.31 11.49 1.73
C PHE A 495 -6.32 10.39 1.39
N ILE A 496 -6.25 9.21 2.02
CA ILE A 496 -6.89 8.06 1.44
C ILE A 496 -7.70 7.34 2.48
N GLY A 497 -8.84 7.92 2.78
CA GLY A 497 -9.87 7.26 3.56
C GLY A 497 -10.53 6.10 2.82
N ILE A 498 -10.61 6.19 1.46
CA ILE A 498 -11.09 5.13 0.58
C ILE A 498 -10.14 5.03 -0.61
N CYS A 499 -9.29 4.00 -0.64
CA CYS A 499 -8.27 3.82 -1.68
C CYS A 499 -8.83 3.21 -2.95
N GLN A 500 -9.62 2.17 -2.80
CA GLN A 500 -10.17 1.38 -3.90
C GLN A 500 -11.59 0.93 -3.57
N MET A 501 -12.39 0.80 -4.63
CA MET A 501 -13.72 0.19 -4.59
C MET A 501 -13.74 -1.06 -5.48
N ALA A 502 -14.44 -2.10 -5.05
CA ALA A 502 -14.58 -3.33 -5.82
C ALA A 502 -16.05 -3.77 -5.87
N LEU A 503 -16.50 -4.15 -7.06
CA LEU A 503 -17.87 -4.61 -7.30
C LEU A 503 -17.96 -6.14 -7.23
N ASP A 504 -18.89 -6.67 -6.47
CA ASP A 504 -19.37 -8.03 -6.64
C ASP A 504 -20.48 -8.06 -7.69
N GLU A 505 -20.15 -8.48 -8.90
CA GLU A 505 -21.10 -8.56 -10.01
C GLU A 505 -22.25 -9.57 -9.73
N THR A 506 -22.12 -10.43 -8.71
CA THR A 506 -23.12 -11.46 -8.40
C THR A 506 -24.37 -10.83 -7.80
N ASP A 507 -24.23 -9.91 -6.87
CA ASP A 507 -25.33 -9.25 -6.15
C ASP A 507 -25.33 -7.71 -6.28
N GLY A 508 -24.33 -7.14 -6.94
CA GLY A 508 -24.16 -5.69 -7.11
C GLY A 508 -23.60 -4.99 -5.88
N SER A 509 -23.16 -5.73 -4.86
CA SER A 509 -22.52 -5.13 -3.69
C SER A 509 -21.19 -4.48 -4.04
N VAL A 510 -20.92 -3.32 -3.43
CA VAL A 510 -19.65 -2.60 -3.59
C VAL A 510 -18.90 -2.61 -2.28
N TYR A 511 -17.68 -3.14 -2.31
CA TYR A 511 -16.77 -3.23 -1.16
C TYR A 511 -15.70 -2.15 -1.24
N PHE A 512 -15.32 -1.60 -0.08
CA PHE A 512 -14.25 -0.63 0.05
C PHE A 512 -13.69 -0.60 1.46
N GLY A 513 -12.42 -0.25 1.59
CA GLY A 513 -11.83 0.09 2.88
C GLY A 513 -12.21 1.51 3.27
N LEU A 514 -12.60 1.73 4.52
CA LEU A 514 -12.83 3.06 5.09
C LEU A 514 -11.82 3.33 6.20
N ARG A 515 -11.04 4.39 6.06
CA ARG A 515 -10.38 5.06 7.17
C ARG A 515 -11.23 6.29 7.50
N SER A 516 -11.91 6.21 8.65
CA SER A 516 -12.90 7.21 9.02
C SER A 516 -12.27 8.41 9.73
N ALA A 517 -12.66 9.60 9.32
CA ALA A 517 -12.39 10.84 10.05
C ALA A 517 -13.45 11.10 11.14
N ASP A 518 -14.59 10.44 11.10
CA ASP A 518 -15.64 10.52 12.12
C ASP A 518 -15.42 9.45 13.19
N ALA A 519 -15.09 9.87 14.40
CA ALA A 519 -14.88 8.97 15.54
C ALA A 519 -16.10 8.11 15.89
N THR A 520 -17.29 8.48 15.43
CA THR A 520 -18.55 7.74 15.66
C THR A 520 -18.84 6.68 14.61
N VAL A 521 -18.04 6.64 13.55
CA VAL A 521 -18.06 5.63 12.48
C VAL A 521 -16.69 4.96 12.44
N LYS A 522 -16.63 3.72 12.86
CA LYS A 522 -15.36 2.99 12.90
C LYS A 522 -14.76 2.79 11.50
N SER A 523 -13.45 2.83 11.41
CA SER A 523 -12.73 2.35 10.23
C SER A 523 -12.96 0.86 10.03
N GLY A 524 -12.88 0.38 8.80
CA GLY A 524 -13.06 -1.04 8.51
C GLY A 524 -13.25 -1.36 7.04
N LEU A 525 -13.55 -2.63 6.80
CA LEU A 525 -14.04 -3.11 5.51
C LEU A 525 -15.54 -2.86 5.44
N MET A 526 -15.96 -2.09 4.45
CA MET A 526 -17.35 -1.67 4.24
C MET A 526 -17.93 -2.38 3.03
N ARG A 527 -19.27 -2.51 3.03
CA ARG A 527 -20.05 -2.96 1.90
C ARG A 527 -21.27 -2.06 1.69
N TYR A 528 -21.45 -1.51 0.51
CA TYR A 528 -22.78 -1.05 0.09
C TYR A 528 -23.56 -2.24 -0.43
N ASN A 529 -24.73 -2.48 0.13
CA ASN A 529 -25.62 -3.55 -0.31
C ASN A 529 -26.80 -2.93 -1.07
N PRO A 530 -26.92 -3.11 -2.39
CA PRO A 530 -27.98 -2.49 -3.18
C PRO A 530 -29.38 -3.00 -2.82
N ALA A 531 -29.51 -4.24 -2.36
CA ALA A 531 -30.78 -4.79 -1.91
C ALA A 531 -31.26 -4.18 -0.59
N LYS A 532 -30.34 -3.73 0.25
CA LYS A 532 -30.64 -3.02 1.51
C LYS A 532 -30.69 -1.50 1.35
N GLY A 533 -29.99 -0.97 0.34
CA GLY A 533 -29.93 0.47 0.04
C GLY A 533 -29.01 1.27 0.98
N PHE A 534 -28.16 0.64 1.78
CA PHE A 534 -27.27 1.31 2.70
C PHE A 534 -25.88 0.64 2.79
N ILE A 535 -24.93 1.38 3.36
CA ILE A 535 -23.58 0.90 3.67
C ILE A 535 -23.58 0.22 5.04
N GLU A 536 -22.88 -0.89 5.15
CA GLU A 536 -22.69 -1.63 6.40
C GLU A 536 -21.23 -2.02 6.59
N HIS A 537 -20.81 -2.26 7.84
CA HIS A 537 -19.52 -2.85 8.13
C HIS A 537 -19.53 -4.35 7.83
N VAL A 538 -18.50 -4.82 7.15
CA VAL A 538 -18.18 -6.25 7.03
C VAL A 538 -17.21 -6.65 8.13
N ILE A 539 -16.20 -5.81 8.36
CA ILE A 539 -15.22 -5.97 9.45
C ILE A 539 -14.93 -4.59 10.04
N GLU A 540 -15.04 -4.45 11.35
CA GLU A 540 -14.76 -3.20 12.06
C GLU A 540 -13.36 -3.18 12.68
N GLY A 541 -12.81 -1.99 12.87
CA GLY A 541 -11.60 -1.76 13.68
C GLY A 541 -10.30 -2.10 12.97
N ILE A 542 -10.31 -2.24 11.64
CA ILE A 542 -9.12 -2.46 10.82
C ILE A 542 -8.94 -1.35 9.79
N GLU A 543 -7.70 -1.07 9.43
CA GLU A 543 -7.39 -0.14 8.33
C GLU A 543 -7.22 -0.93 7.03
N VAL A 544 -8.23 -0.91 6.19
CA VAL A 544 -8.25 -1.56 4.87
C VAL A 544 -7.92 -0.52 3.79
N TYR A 545 -7.02 -0.89 2.91
CA TYR A 545 -6.55 -0.05 1.80
C TYR A 545 -7.08 -0.56 0.46
N GLY A 546 -6.33 -1.42 -0.22
CA GLY A 546 -6.78 -2.03 -1.49
C GLY A 546 -7.83 -3.12 -1.27
N VAL A 547 -8.78 -3.22 -2.18
CA VAL A 547 -9.82 -4.25 -2.20
C VAL A 547 -10.05 -4.73 -3.64
N ALA A 548 -10.27 -6.03 -3.84
CA ALA A 548 -10.59 -6.58 -5.15
C ALA A 548 -11.53 -7.76 -5.02
N VAL A 549 -12.57 -7.84 -5.84
CA VAL A 549 -13.50 -8.97 -5.89
C VAL A 549 -13.17 -9.84 -7.09
N ASN A 550 -12.76 -11.08 -6.84
CA ASN A 550 -12.67 -12.09 -7.88
C ASN A 550 -14.03 -12.74 -8.08
N LYS A 551 -14.68 -12.42 -9.20
CA LYS A 551 -15.98 -12.94 -9.57
C LYS A 551 -15.98 -14.42 -9.93
N ALA A 552 -14.82 -14.98 -10.26
CA ALA A 552 -14.71 -16.40 -10.53
C ALA A 552 -15.04 -17.18 -9.26
N LYS A 553 -16.14 -17.92 -9.28
CA LYS A 553 -16.51 -18.79 -8.18
C LYS A 553 -15.47 -19.88 -8.01
N SER A 554 -14.92 -20.00 -6.83
CA SER A 554 -14.01 -21.08 -6.47
C SER A 554 -14.35 -21.64 -5.11
N LYS A 555 -13.99 -22.87 -4.83
CA LYS A 555 -14.15 -23.51 -3.52
C LYS A 555 -13.22 -22.89 -2.48
N LEU A 556 -12.08 -22.44 -2.93
CA LEU A 556 -11.12 -21.60 -2.23
C LEU A 556 -10.84 -20.34 -3.05
N PHE A 557 -10.00 -19.46 -2.58
CA PHE A 557 -9.68 -18.11 -3.10
C PHE A 557 -9.56 -17.98 -4.60
#